data_f270d7d9d0ec8d0f3d5e6232bc01d350
#
_entry.id   f270d7d9d0ec8d0f3d5e6232bc01d350
#
_cell.length_a   1.000
_cell.length_b   1.000
_cell.length_c   1.000
_cell.angle_alpha   90.00
_cell.angle_beta   90.00
_cell.angle_gamma   90.00
#
_symmetry.space_group_name_H-M   'P 1'
#
loop_
_entity.id
_entity.type
_entity.pdbx_description
1 polymer ?
#
loop_
_entity_poly.entity_id
_entity_poly.type
_entity_poly.pdbx_seq_one_letter_code
_entity_poly.pdbx_strand_id
1 'polypeptide(L)'
;MTDKTMSISNQVKYLKTLNGITWILAGISDIFSGAISSTLTSIFLIISLVLQLKVSLSKKESDDEMSIDNKIKAGAMTQSIMHIIFCTAAVVLFALTRFPNLHIDWKNLIVPVFFIFIGIEYIILGLSFKKLEEE
;
A
#
# COMPACT_ATOMS: atom_id res chain seq x y z
N MET A 1 -25.22 -14.91 18.08
CA MET A 1 -24.23 -14.33 17.15
C MET A 1 -23.09 -15.31 17.00
N THR A 2 -22.94 -15.86 15.83
CA THR A 2 -21.75 -16.65 15.52
C THR A 2 -20.55 -15.69 15.43
N ASP A 3 -19.66 -15.74 16.41
CA ASP A 3 -18.35 -15.07 16.37
C ASP A 3 -17.55 -15.65 15.21
N LYS A 4 -17.78 -15.07 14.03
CA LYS A 4 -17.11 -15.50 12.82
C LYS A 4 -15.66 -15.04 12.89
N THR A 5 -14.74 -15.98 13.08
CA THR A 5 -13.31 -15.69 13.00
C THR A 5 -12.95 -15.15 11.62
N MET A 6 -12.13 -14.10 11.58
CA MET A 6 -11.67 -13.53 10.32
C MET A 6 -10.63 -14.46 9.69
N SER A 7 -10.91 -14.95 8.48
CA SER A 7 -9.98 -15.81 7.73
C SER A 7 -8.67 -15.09 7.40
N ILE A 8 -7.60 -15.86 7.19
CA ILE A 8 -6.29 -15.33 6.83
C ILE A 8 -6.36 -14.50 5.54
N SER A 9 -7.09 -14.99 4.53
CA SER A 9 -7.31 -14.26 3.27
C SER A 9 -7.96 -12.89 3.50
N ASN A 10 -8.98 -12.81 4.37
CA ASN A 10 -9.61 -11.54 4.72
C ASN A 10 -8.69 -10.62 5.51
N GLN A 11 -7.88 -11.17 6.43
CA GLN A 11 -6.89 -10.37 7.15
C GLN A 11 -5.91 -9.69 6.18
N VAL A 12 -5.36 -10.44 5.23
CA VAL A 12 -4.45 -9.90 4.22
C VAL A 12 -5.16 -8.91 3.30
N LYS A 13 -6.41 -9.20 2.88
CA LYS A 13 -7.20 -8.28 2.07
C LYS A 13 -7.37 -6.92 2.74
N TYR A 14 -7.77 -6.89 4.01
CA TYR A 14 -7.96 -5.62 4.74
C TYR A 14 -6.66 -4.91 5.06
N LEU A 15 -5.64 -5.64 5.52
CA LEU A 15 -4.35 -5.05 5.94
C LEU A 15 -3.48 -4.63 4.76
N LYS A 16 -3.59 -5.29 3.62
CA LYS A 16 -2.72 -5.06 2.47
C LYS A 16 -3.47 -4.46 1.30
N THR A 17 -4.37 -5.19 0.66
CA THR A 17 -5.01 -4.72 -0.59
C THR A 17 -5.85 -3.46 -0.36
N LEU A 18 -6.80 -3.48 0.55
CA LEU A 18 -7.66 -2.31 0.80
C LEU A 18 -6.89 -1.18 1.46
N ASN A 19 -6.01 -1.48 2.38
CA ASN A 19 -5.16 -0.48 3.02
C ASN A 19 -4.22 0.18 2.01
N GLY A 20 -3.65 -0.59 1.07
CA GLY A 20 -2.83 -0.06 -0.01
C GLY A 20 -3.59 0.92 -0.91
N ILE A 21 -4.86 0.61 -1.24
CA ILE A 21 -5.72 1.52 -2.00
C ILE A 21 -5.92 2.85 -1.26
N THR A 22 -6.16 2.82 0.05
CA THR A 22 -6.31 4.06 0.84
C THR A 22 -5.03 4.89 0.88
N TRP A 23 -3.86 4.27 0.94
CA TRP A 23 -2.58 4.98 0.87
C TRP A 23 -2.35 5.64 -0.49
N ILE A 24 -2.70 4.97 -1.60
CA ILE A 24 -2.62 5.58 -2.94
C ILE A 24 -3.57 6.77 -3.05
N LEU A 25 -4.80 6.63 -2.59
CA LEU A 25 -5.78 7.71 -2.61
C LEU A 25 -5.34 8.90 -1.74
N ALA A 26 -4.75 8.64 -0.58
CA ALA A 26 -4.16 9.67 0.26
C ALA A 26 -3.02 10.40 -0.47
N GLY A 27 -2.13 9.67 -1.13
CA GLY A 27 -1.04 10.26 -1.90
C GLY A 27 -1.53 11.11 -3.08
N ILE A 28 -2.49 10.60 -3.85
CA ILE A 28 -3.09 11.36 -4.97
C ILE A 28 -3.76 12.63 -4.46
N SER A 29 -4.52 12.56 -3.36
CA SER A 29 -5.17 13.72 -2.76
C SER A 29 -4.16 14.75 -2.29
N ASP A 30 -3.03 14.33 -1.74
CA ASP A 30 -1.99 15.21 -1.20
C ASP A 30 -1.17 15.94 -2.28
N ILE A 31 -1.19 15.46 -3.53
CA ILE A 31 -0.57 16.16 -4.66
C ILE A 31 -1.25 17.51 -4.92
N PHE A 32 -2.56 17.56 -4.71
CA PHE A 32 -3.31 18.80 -4.89
C PHE A 32 -3.20 19.68 -3.64
N SER A 33 -3.01 20.98 -3.82
CA SER A 33 -2.94 21.94 -2.70
C SER A 33 -4.33 22.44 -2.32
N GLY A 34 -4.53 22.73 -1.05
CA GLY A 34 -5.74 23.38 -0.54
C GLY A 34 -6.40 22.64 0.63
N ALA A 35 -7.39 23.29 1.24
CA ALA A 35 -8.08 22.76 2.41
C ALA A 35 -8.86 21.47 2.11
N ILE A 36 -9.50 21.37 0.94
CA ILE A 36 -10.24 20.18 0.50
C ILE A 36 -9.29 19.00 0.32
N SER A 37 -8.14 19.22 -0.31
CA SER A 37 -7.10 18.22 -0.49
C SER A 37 -6.59 17.68 0.85
N SER A 38 -6.22 18.55 1.77
CA SER A 38 -5.77 18.17 3.11
C SER A 38 -6.82 17.39 3.88
N THR A 39 -8.08 17.78 3.76
CA THR A 39 -9.20 17.07 4.40
C THR A 39 -9.38 15.66 3.82
N LEU A 40 -9.34 15.52 2.49
CA LEU A 40 -9.42 14.21 1.82
C LEU A 40 -8.25 13.29 2.21
N THR A 41 -7.04 13.81 2.22
CA THR A 41 -5.85 13.06 2.66
C THR A 41 -6.03 12.54 4.09
N SER A 42 -6.49 13.40 5.00
CA SER A 42 -6.77 13.02 6.39
C SER A 42 -7.84 11.95 6.49
N ILE A 43 -8.91 12.04 5.72
CA ILE A 43 -9.99 11.03 5.67
C ILE A 43 -9.43 9.68 5.22
N PHE A 44 -8.64 9.63 4.16
CA PHE A 44 -8.05 8.37 3.68
C PHE A 44 -7.08 7.75 4.70
N LEU A 45 -6.28 8.56 5.39
CA LEU A 45 -5.39 8.07 6.46
C LEU A 45 -6.19 7.51 7.65
N ILE A 46 -7.32 8.15 8.01
CA ILE A 46 -8.22 7.64 9.04
C ILE A 46 -8.85 6.31 8.61
N ILE A 47 -9.28 6.19 7.35
CA ILE A 47 -9.81 4.93 6.81
C ILE A 47 -8.75 3.82 6.91
N SER A 48 -7.50 4.12 6.57
CA SER A 48 -6.37 3.19 6.74
C SER A 48 -6.25 2.70 8.19
N LEU A 49 -6.32 3.62 9.16
CA LEU A 49 -6.31 3.29 10.59
C LEU A 49 -7.48 2.40 10.99
N VAL A 50 -8.68 2.72 10.52
CA VAL A 50 -9.90 1.94 10.80
C VAL A 50 -9.78 0.51 10.26
N LEU A 51 -9.23 0.34 9.04
CA LEU A 51 -8.98 -0.99 8.48
C LEU A 51 -8.01 -1.81 9.35
N GLN A 52 -6.94 -1.20 9.82
CA GLN A 52 -5.97 -1.84 10.70
C GLN A 52 -6.59 -2.21 12.05
N LEU A 53 -7.38 -1.31 12.64
CA LEU A 53 -8.08 -1.57 13.90
C LEU A 53 -9.13 -2.68 13.75
N LYS A 54 -9.86 -2.70 12.63
CA LYS A 54 -10.84 -3.76 12.35
C LYS A 54 -10.19 -5.14 12.40
N VAL A 55 -9.03 -5.31 11.77
CA VAL A 55 -8.30 -6.58 11.81
C VAL A 55 -7.72 -6.84 13.19
N SER A 56 -7.15 -5.82 13.82
CA SER A 56 -6.53 -5.96 15.15
C SER A 56 -7.51 -6.39 16.23
N LEU A 57 -8.74 -5.85 16.20
CA LEU A 57 -9.79 -6.14 17.19
C LEU A 57 -10.61 -7.38 16.85
N SER A 58 -10.51 -7.90 15.61
CA SER A 58 -11.25 -9.09 15.20
C SER A 58 -10.62 -10.35 15.76
N LYS A 59 -11.47 -11.35 16.05
CA LYS A 59 -11.00 -12.69 16.32
C LYS A 59 -10.43 -13.30 15.04
N LYS A 60 -9.18 -13.70 15.07
CA LYS A 60 -8.41 -14.10 13.88
C LYS A 60 -8.23 -15.60 13.84
N GLU A 61 -8.26 -16.15 12.64
CA GLU A 61 -7.74 -17.47 12.36
C GLU A 61 -6.21 -17.47 12.55
N SER A 62 -5.67 -18.51 13.18
CA SER A 62 -4.23 -18.65 13.33
C SER A 62 -3.57 -19.04 12.00
N ASP A 63 -2.36 -18.53 11.79
CA ASP A 63 -1.56 -18.92 10.64
C ASP A 63 -1.20 -20.43 10.73
N ASP A 64 -1.41 -21.13 9.64
CA ASP A 64 -0.89 -22.48 9.43
C ASP A 64 0.45 -22.42 8.66
N GLU A 65 1.13 -23.56 8.53
CA GLU A 65 2.43 -23.62 7.84
C GLU A 65 2.34 -23.15 6.40
N MET A 66 1.25 -23.47 5.70
CA MET A 66 1.06 -23.07 4.31
C MET A 66 0.85 -21.55 4.18
N SER A 67 0.08 -20.95 5.08
CA SER A 67 -0.14 -19.51 5.06
C SER A 67 1.11 -18.71 5.41
N ILE A 68 1.95 -19.23 6.31
CA ILE A 68 3.25 -18.65 6.65
C ILE A 68 4.16 -18.67 5.41
N ASP A 69 4.27 -19.83 4.74
CA ASP A 69 5.07 -19.99 3.53
C ASP A 69 4.59 -19.05 2.40
N ASN A 70 3.28 -18.97 2.20
CA ASN A 70 2.69 -18.05 1.22
C ASN A 70 2.96 -16.57 1.53
N LYS A 71 2.95 -16.17 2.81
CA LYS A 71 3.32 -14.80 3.23
C LYS A 71 4.79 -14.51 2.94
N ILE A 72 5.69 -15.45 3.19
CA ILE A 72 7.12 -15.30 2.90
C ILE A 72 7.35 -15.18 1.39
N LYS A 73 6.75 -16.05 0.59
CA LYS A 73 6.84 -16.01 -0.88
C LYS A 73 6.26 -14.72 -1.46
N ALA A 74 5.09 -14.30 -0.97
CA ALA A 74 4.48 -13.03 -1.37
C ALA A 74 5.38 -11.84 -1.04
N GLY A 75 6.00 -11.85 0.14
CA GLY A 75 6.98 -10.83 0.54
C GLY A 75 8.18 -10.76 -0.40
N ALA A 76 8.76 -11.91 -0.73
CA ALA A 76 9.91 -11.98 -1.66
C ALA A 76 9.55 -11.49 -3.07
N MET A 77 8.38 -11.89 -3.59
CA MET A 77 7.87 -11.40 -4.89
C MET A 77 7.66 -9.90 -4.87
N THR A 78 7.04 -9.39 -3.81
CA THR A 78 6.78 -7.95 -3.63
C THR A 78 8.09 -7.17 -3.61
N GLN A 79 9.07 -7.63 -2.84
CA GLN A 79 10.38 -6.98 -2.75
C GLN A 79 11.08 -6.91 -4.13
N SER A 80 11.03 -7.98 -4.91
CA SER A 80 11.62 -8.01 -6.26
C SER A 80 10.93 -7.01 -7.20
N ILE A 81 9.60 -6.97 -7.20
CA ILE A 81 8.83 -6.03 -8.02
C ILE A 81 9.08 -4.59 -7.58
N MET A 82 9.06 -4.31 -6.28
CA MET A 82 9.31 -2.97 -5.73
C MET A 82 10.72 -2.50 -6.05
N HIS A 83 11.71 -3.39 -6.04
CA HIS A 83 13.07 -3.04 -6.45
C HIS A 83 13.12 -2.55 -7.89
N ILE A 84 12.43 -3.23 -8.81
CA ILE A 84 12.33 -2.80 -10.21
C ILE A 84 11.64 -1.44 -10.31
N ILE A 85 10.53 -1.25 -9.58
CA ILE A 85 9.79 0.02 -9.56
C ILE A 85 10.67 1.17 -9.04
N PHE A 86 11.39 0.97 -7.93
CA PHE A 86 12.29 1.99 -7.39
C PHE A 86 13.44 2.32 -8.33
N CYS A 87 14.08 1.31 -8.95
CA CYS A 87 15.14 1.55 -9.93
C CYS A 87 14.63 2.31 -11.14
N THR A 88 13.45 1.95 -11.66
CA THR A 88 12.82 2.65 -12.79
C THR A 88 12.48 4.09 -12.42
N ALA A 89 11.88 4.31 -11.25
CA ALA A 89 11.57 5.64 -10.74
C ALA A 89 12.83 6.49 -10.59
N ALA A 90 13.90 5.94 -10.05
CA ALA A 90 15.17 6.64 -9.91
C ALA A 90 15.75 7.08 -11.25
N VAL A 91 15.71 6.20 -12.28
CA VAL A 91 16.17 6.53 -13.63
C VAL A 91 15.31 7.66 -14.23
N VAL A 92 13.98 7.55 -14.10
CA VAL A 92 13.05 8.58 -14.61
C VAL A 92 13.30 9.92 -13.92
N LEU A 93 13.42 9.93 -12.60
CA LEU A 93 13.67 11.14 -11.81
C LEU A 93 15.02 11.77 -12.20
N PHE A 94 16.05 10.96 -12.35
CA PHE A 94 17.36 11.43 -12.81
C PHE A 94 17.26 12.07 -14.20
N ALA A 95 16.56 11.44 -15.14
CA ALA A 95 16.33 11.99 -16.47
C ALA A 95 15.57 13.33 -16.42
N LEU A 96 14.51 13.41 -15.60
CA LEU A 96 13.72 14.63 -15.45
C LEU A 96 14.53 15.81 -14.90
N THR A 97 15.49 15.56 -14.01
CA THR A 97 16.38 16.62 -13.49
C THR A 97 17.30 17.25 -14.54
N ARG A 98 17.45 16.62 -15.70
CA ARG A 98 18.26 17.10 -16.81
C ARG A 98 17.52 18.04 -17.75
N PHE A 99 16.21 18.18 -17.64
CA PHE A 99 15.41 19.09 -18.43
C PHE A 99 15.40 20.50 -17.79
N PRO A 100 16.04 21.53 -18.38
CA PRO A 100 16.22 22.83 -17.74
C PRO A 100 14.92 23.61 -17.56
N ASN A 101 13.87 23.26 -18.30
CA ASN A 101 12.58 23.96 -18.26
C ASN A 101 11.56 23.29 -17.31
N LEU A 102 11.94 22.20 -16.65
CA LEU A 102 11.04 21.45 -15.76
C LEU A 102 11.36 21.82 -14.30
N HIS A 103 10.54 22.69 -13.74
CA HIS A 103 10.60 23.02 -12.32
C HIS A 103 9.72 22.08 -11.54
N ILE A 104 10.34 21.07 -10.87
CA ILE A 104 9.64 20.14 -10.00
C ILE A 104 9.76 20.64 -8.55
N ASP A 105 8.63 20.87 -7.92
CA ASP A 105 8.57 21.21 -6.49
C ASP A 105 8.70 19.94 -5.63
N TRP A 106 9.93 19.50 -5.46
CA TRP A 106 10.27 18.30 -4.68
C TRP A 106 9.76 18.35 -3.26
N LYS A 107 9.74 19.55 -2.66
CA LYS A 107 9.32 19.72 -1.27
C LYS A 107 7.87 19.30 -1.06
N ASN A 108 7.00 19.60 -2.01
CA ASN A 108 5.58 19.28 -1.93
C ASN A 108 5.23 17.90 -2.51
N LEU A 109 6.12 17.29 -3.29
CA LEU A 109 5.88 16.00 -3.93
C LEU A 109 6.42 14.80 -3.15
N ILE A 110 7.37 15.00 -2.24
CA ILE A 110 8.05 13.89 -1.58
C ILE A 110 7.10 13.04 -0.72
N VAL A 111 6.21 13.66 0.04
CA VAL A 111 5.26 12.98 0.92
C VAL A 111 4.17 12.25 0.11
N PRO A 112 3.48 12.87 -0.86
CA PRO A 112 2.52 12.19 -1.73
C PRO A 112 3.10 10.99 -2.44
N VAL A 113 4.29 11.14 -3.01
CA VAL A 113 4.98 10.05 -3.72
C VAL A 113 5.29 8.89 -2.76
N PHE A 114 5.72 9.19 -1.54
CA PHE A 114 5.97 8.18 -0.53
C PHE A 114 4.71 7.39 -0.17
N PHE A 115 3.58 8.07 0.01
CA PHE A 115 2.29 7.43 0.25
C PHE A 115 1.87 6.50 -0.89
N ILE A 116 2.06 6.93 -2.14
CA ILE A 116 1.76 6.12 -3.32
C ILE A 116 2.64 4.86 -3.34
N PHE A 117 3.92 4.97 -3.06
CA PHE A 117 4.83 3.81 -3.01
C PHE A 117 4.43 2.81 -1.92
N ILE A 118 4.10 3.28 -0.73
CA ILE A 118 3.59 2.41 0.35
C ILE A 118 2.33 1.68 -0.10
N GLY A 119 1.41 2.40 -0.73
CA GLY A 119 0.17 1.82 -1.24
C GLY A 119 0.40 0.76 -2.32
N ILE A 120 1.29 1.01 -3.26
CA ILE A 120 1.67 0.06 -4.31
C ILE A 120 2.27 -1.21 -3.68
N GLU A 121 3.21 -1.06 -2.75
CA GLU A 121 3.81 -2.20 -2.04
C GLU A 121 2.75 -3.07 -1.35
N TYR A 122 1.83 -2.45 -0.64
CA TYR A 122 0.76 -3.16 0.04
C TYR A 122 -0.18 -3.89 -0.93
N ILE A 123 -0.55 -3.27 -2.04
CA ILE A 123 -1.39 -3.92 -3.06
C ILE A 123 -0.67 -5.11 -3.68
N ILE A 124 0.58 -4.95 -4.07
CA ILE A 124 1.36 -6.05 -4.65
C ILE A 124 1.46 -7.21 -3.67
N LEU A 125 1.75 -6.93 -2.41
CA LEU A 125 1.84 -7.94 -1.36
C LEU A 125 0.51 -8.68 -1.18
N GLY A 126 -0.61 -7.95 -1.11
CA GLY A 126 -1.93 -8.54 -0.97
C GLY A 126 -2.34 -9.41 -2.16
N LEU A 127 -2.08 -8.95 -3.37
CA LEU A 127 -2.40 -9.68 -4.60
C LEU A 127 -1.49 -10.90 -4.79
N SER A 128 -0.20 -10.79 -4.47
CA SER A 128 0.74 -11.90 -4.52
C SER A 128 0.35 -13.01 -3.54
N PHE A 129 -0.04 -12.64 -2.32
CA PHE A 129 -0.52 -13.60 -1.34
C PHE A 129 -1.80 -14.30 -1.82
N LYS A 130 -2.78 -13.54 -2.32
CA LYS A 130 -4.02 -14.11 -2.87
C LYS A 130 -3.75 -15.10 -3.99
N LYS A 131 -2.85 -14.76 -4.92
CA LYS A 131 -2.48 -15.64 -6.02
C LYS A 131 -1.89 -16.97 -5.52
N LEU A 132 -1.01 -16.92 -4.51
CA LEU A 132 -0.40 -18.12 -3.94
C LEU A 132 -1.41 -19.01 -3.20
N GLU A 133 -2.43 -18.40 -2.59
CA GLU A 133 -3.52 -19.17 -1.95
C GLU A 133 -4.46 -19.84 -2.94
N GLU A 134 -4.60 -19.29 -4.14
CA GLU A 134 -5.44 -19.85 -5.21
C GLU A 134 -4.73 -20.96 -6.03
N GLU A 135 -3.42 -21.07 -5.89
CA GLU A 135 -2.63 -22.17 -6.48
C GLU A 135 -2.70 -23.42 -5.56
#